data_f13c683b470d9f78bf6dc1d89778c4fb
#
_entry.id   f13c683b470d9f78bf6dc1d89778c4fb
#
_cell.length_a   1.000
_cell.length_b   1.000
_cell.length_c   1.000
_cell.angle_alpha   90.00
_cell.angle_beta   90.00
_cell.angle_gamma   90.00
#
_symmetry.space_group_name_H-M   'P 1'
#
loop_
_entity.id
_entity.type
_entity.pdbx_description
1 polymer ?
#
loop_
_entity_poly.entity_id
_entity_poly.type
_entity_poly.pdbx_seq_one_letter_code
_entity_poly.pdbx_strand_id
1 'polypeptide(L)'
;MFKKLIKASVNSSFYLLVILFCSILSFRGVTQNLDLIIYDSLLNKFPKKNKSESKTVVVGITEKDIEKYGWPIDDIYLYEVIKNLDNADSSSIVLDLYRNVGVGKGADQLASFSKENKKVISIFNVAEGIASIPEFPLERQAFNDIPVDVDNVIRRNLVGVDRKKFNLPPQFVSIPSRMVEIHQKLNNEIFDIDEQFSEGKINTIKKYSGGYTNVDSNGFQILIDYPRSNYVPKYSIESILNKNFSKDFFKNKMVVIGATAPSLKDIFAFPSSRFIKDSQLMYMSGAEIHAHRANQLLSLQNGNTLQINTINPTLELFLIILLILSTALYIEKSKKILYGLLGLIIIISSLSIAVFLSFISGYWIEFSLPIISIILVSTISWVKKAAEQQKQKALMQKLLGQTTSPEVAEELWKQKDSLIENGKFPGTELLVTILFSDTVSFSSVSEKMTPTELLDWLNNGMEKFVKIISENGGMVNKFTGDGFLAVFGAPVRKSLEESSNASIKTAIEIRNAINSLIEDSNKKNLPPLRLRIGIHSGKIITGSMGGAEKI
;
A
#
# COMPACT_ATOMS: atom_id res chain seq x y z
N MET A 1 -5.47 -23.80 28.87
CA MET A 1 -6.38 -22.76 28.41
C MET A 1 -5.79 -21.35 28.57
N PHE A 2 -5.30 -20.96 29.75
CA PHE A 2 -4.74 -19.65 30.06
C PHE A 2 -3.49 -19.28 29.22
N LYS A 3 -2.54 -20.22 29.01
CA LYS A 3 -1.37 -20.02 28.11
C LYS A 3 -1.76 -19.80 26.63
N LYS A 4 -2.84 -20.43 26.15
CA LYS A 4 -3.37 -20.18 24.78
C LYS A 4 -4.00 -18.80 24.68
N LEU A 5 -4.68 -18.31 25.71
CA LEU A 5 -5.28 -16.96 25.78
C LEU A 5 -4.20 -15.87 25.83
N ILE A 6 -3.15 -16.06 26.66
CA ILE A 6 -2.02 -15.12 26.72
C ILE A 6 -1.27 -15.11 25.38
N LYS A 7 -1.04 -16.28 24.76
CA LYS A 7 -0.40 -16.36 23.44
C LYS A 7 -1.25 -15.72 22.34
N ALA A 8 -2.56 -15.84 22.40
CA ALA A 8 -3.50 -15.15 21.52
C ALA A 8 -3.50 -13.62 21.74
N SER A 9 -3.41 -13.15 23.01
CA SER A 9 -3.39 -11.72 23.32
C SER A 9 -2.08 -11.04 22.88
N VAL A 10 -0.93 -11.68 23.09
CA VAL A 10 0.36 -11.17 22.59
C VAL A 10 0.42 -11.18 21.07
N ASN A 11 -0.22 -12.16 20.42
CA ASN A 11 -0.32 -12.21 18.97
C ASN A 11 -1.17 -11.09 18.40
N SER A 12 -2.28 -10.75 19.06
CA SER A 12 -3.14 -9.66 18.64
C SER A 12 -2.53 -8.28 18.87
N SER A 13 -1.65 -8.11 19.88
CA SER A 13 -1.01 -6.81 20.16
C SER A 13 -0.11 -6.34 19.01
N PHE A 14 0.62 -7.21 18.33
CA PHE A 14 1.44 -6.84 17.18
C PHE A 14 0.60 -6.37 16.00
N TYR A 15 -0.51 -7.02 15.71
CA TYR A 15 -1.40 -6.61 14.62
C TYR A 15 -2.14 -5.32 14.95
N LEU A 16 -2.50 -5.10 16.22
CA LEU A 16 -3.03 -3.83 16.69
C LEU A 16 -2.03 -2.69 16.50
N LEU A 17 -0.74 -2.92 16.75
CA LEU A 17 0.31 -1.92 16.48
C LEU A 17 0.43 -1.61 14.98
N VAL A 18 0.34 -2.62 14.10
CA VAL A 18 0.32 -2.39 12.64
C VAL A 18 -0.90 -1.58 12.23
N ILE A 19 -2.08 -1.93 12.72
CA ILE A 19 -3.33 -1.21 12.44
C ILE A 19 -3.19 0.24 12.91
N LEU A 20 -2.71 0.47 14.13
CA LEU A 20 -2.50 1.81 14.68
C LEU A 20 -1.48 2.60 13.84
N PHE A 21 -0.36 1.97 13.47
CA PHE A 21 0.67 2.59 12.65
C PHE A 21 0.12 2.96 11.26
N CYS A 22 -0.57 2.05 10.58
CA CYS A 22 -1.20 2.33 9.30
C CYS A 22 -2.27 3.42 9.40
N SER A 23 -3.06 3.44 10.48
CA SER A 23 -4.03 4.50 10.73
C SER A 23 -3.35 5.87 10.92
N ILE A 24 -2.20 5.92 11.59
CA ILE A 24 -1.40 7.14 11.73
C ILE A 24 -0.85 7.59 10.38
N LEU A 25 -0.34 6.67 9.56
CA LEU A 25 0.16 6.99 8.21
C LEU A 25 -0.94 7.56 7.32
N SER A 26 -2.14 6.95 7.34
CA SER A 26 -3.32 7.45 6.64
C SER A 26 -3.68 8.86 7.11
N PHE A 27 -3.83 9.04 8.41
CA PHE A 27 -4.22 10.32 8.99
C PHE A 27 -3.21 11.45 8.72
N ARG A 28 -1.91 11.12 8.60
CA ARG A 28 -0.83 12.07 8.28
C ARG A 28 -0.65 12.31 6.78
N GLY A 29 -1.35 11.59 5.93
CA GLY A 29 -1.26 11.73 4.48
C GLY A 29 0.09 11.34 3.86
N VAL A 30 0.84 10.47 4.52
CA VAL A 30 2.17 10.05 4.05
C VAL A 30 2.10 9.37 2.69
N THR A 31 1.00 8.67 2.40
CA THR A 31 0.76 7.95 1.15
C THR A 31 0.10 8.79 0.07
N GLN A 32 -0.41 9.99 0.40
CA GLN A 32 -1.22 10.81 -0.49
C GLN A 32 -0.55 11.07 -1.85
N ASN A 33 0.73 11.44 -1.87
CA ASN A 33 1.43 11.72 -3.12
C ASN A 33 1.51 10.48 -4.04
N LEU A 34 1.66 9.28 -3.47
CA LEU A 34 1.65 8.03 -4.24
C LEU A 34 0.26 7.75 -4.82
N ASP A 35 -0.79 7.92 -4.03
CA ASP A 35 -2.16 7.71 -4.48
C ASP A 35 -2.58 8.73 -5.55
N LEU A 36 -2.13 9.98 -5.46
CA LEU A 36 -2.31 11.00 -6.50
C LEU A 36 -1.60 10.62 -7.80
N ILE A 37 -0.37 10.10 -7.74
CA ILE A 37 0.37 9.61 -8.92
C ILE A 37 -0.36 8.43 -9.56
N ILE A 38 -0.87 7.51 -8.75
CA ILE A 38 -1.64 6.35 -9.24
C ILE A 38 -2.94 6.80 -9.88
N TYR A 39 -3.67 7.74 -9.26
CA TYR A 39 -4.86 8.36 -9.81
C TYR A 39 -4.58 8.99 -11.19
N ASP A 40 -3.54 9.82 -11.30
CA ASP A 40 -3.12 10.46 -12.54
C ASP A 40 -2.80 9.43 -13.64
N SER A 41 -2.10 8.35 -13.26
CA SER A 41 -1.76 7.26 -14.17
C SER A 41 -3.01 6.52 -14.69
N LEU A 42 -3.96 6.24 -13.80
CA LEU A 42 -5.22 5.61 -14.16
C LEU A 42 -6.06 6.52 -15.07
N LEU A 43 -6.18 7.79 -14.73
CA LEU A 43 -6.93 8.76 -15.52
C LEU A 43 -6.33 8.95 -16.92
N ASN A 44 -4.98 9.03 -17.01
CA ASN A 44 -4.30 9.18 -18.30
C ASN A 44 -4.43 7.95 -19.21
N LYS A 45 -4.35 6.74 -18.63
CA LYS A 45 -4.45 5.48 -19.39
C LYS A 45 -5.89 5.13 -19.77
N PHE A 46 -6.83 5.43 -18.87
CA PHE A 46 -8.24 5.04 -18.97
C PHE A 46 -9.15 6.27 -18.80
N PRO A 47 -8.98 7.31 -19.65
CA PRO A 47 -9.86 8.47 -19.60
C PRO A 47 -11.30 8.01 -19.89
N LYS A 48 -12.26 8.57 -19.18
CA LYS A 48 -13.66 8.30 -19.44
C LYS A 48 -14.03 8.81 -20.84
N LYS A 49 -14.76 8.01 -21.58
CA LYS A 49 -15.23 8.40 -22.91
C LYS A 49 -16.38 9.40 -22.75
N ASN A 50 -16.12 10.66 -23.07
CA ASN A 50 -17.22 11.60 -23.31
C ASN A 50 -17.96 11.18 -24.59
N LYS A 51 -19.26 10.95 -24.46
CA LYS A 51 -20.11 10.50 -25.55
C LYS A 51 -20.49 11.61 -26.53
N SER A 52 -20.19 12.87 -26.21
CA SER A 52 -20.57 14.05 -27.00
C SER A 52 -19.36 14.94 -27.30
N GLU A 53 -19.44 15.72 -28.37
CA GLU A 53 -18.53 16.83 -28.63
C GLU A 53 -18.52 17.85 -27.48
N SER A 54 -17.38 18.54 -27.30
CA SER A 54 -17.30 19.63 -26.33
C SER A 54 -18.33 20.70 -26.62
N LYS A 55 -19.08 21.07 -25.60
CA LYS A 55 -20.00 22.23 -25.63
C LYS A 55 -19.29 23.52 -25.22
N THR A 56 -18.01 23.44 -24.90
CA THR A 56 -17.19 24.58 -24.53
C THR A 56 -16.12 24.87 -25.58
N VAL A 57 -15.74 26.12 -25.70
CA VAL A 57 -14.69 26.63 -26.60
C VAL A 57 -13.84 27.64 -25.85
N VAL A 58 -12.53 27.62 -26.06
CA VAL A 58 -11.61 28.64 -25.54
C VAL A 58 -11.26 29.63 -26.64
N VAL A 59 -11.41 30.92 -26.35
CA VAL A 59 -10.89 32.01 -27.16
C VAL A 59 -9.70 32.62 -26.41
N GLY A 60 -8.51 32.15 -26.78
CA GLY A 60 -7.26 32.46 -26.06
C GLY A 60 -6.58 33.72 -26.53
N ILE A 61 -5.99 34.43 -25.58
CA ILE A 61 -5.01 35.48 -25.85
C ILE A 61 -3.65 34.78 -25.96
N THR A 62 -3.16 34.66 -27.19
CA THR A 62 -1.90 33.98 -27.51
C THR A 62 -0.71 34.94 -27.50
N GLU A 63 0.52 34.39 -27.57
CA GLU A 63 1.73 35.24 -27.72
C GLU A 63 1.65 36.17 -28.94
N LYS A 64 1.11 35.67 -30.07
CA LYS A 64 0.92 36.46 -31.29
C LYS A 64 -0.09 37.61 -31.10
N ASP A 65 -1.14 37.34 -30.31
CA ASP A 65 -2.11 38.38 -29.99
C ASP A 65 -1.47 39.48 -29.13
N ILE A 66 -0.59 39.13 -28.18
CA ILE A 66 0.17 40.05 -27.33
C ILE A 66 1.14 40.90 -28.16
N GLU A 67 1.87 40.25 -29.08
CA GLU A 67 2.77 40.97 -29.99
C GLU A 67 2.01 41.98 -30.86
N LYS A 68 0.80 41.65 -31.30
CA LYS A 68 0.03 42.48 -32.22
C LYS A 68 -0.79 43.57 -31.53
N TYR A 69 -1.42 43.26 -30.42
CA TYR A 69 -2.39 44.12 -29.75
C TYR A 69 -1.88 44.73 -28.44
N GLY A 70 -0.71 44.29 -27.97
CA GLY A 70 -0.14 44.69 -26.68
C GLY A 70 -0.69 43.92 -25.49
N TRP A 71 -0.11 44.14 -24.31
CA TRP A 71 -0.60 43.63 -23.04
C TRP A 71 -0.48 44.67 -21.92
N PRO A 72 -1.52 44.88 -21.11
CA PRO A 72 -2.86 44.28 -21.21
C PRO A 72 -3.60 44.78 -22.46
N ILE A 73 -4.41 43.87 -23.06
CA ILE A 73 -5.18 44.16 -24.28
C ILE A 73 -6.23 45.23 -24.00
N ASP A 74 -6.33 46.21 -24.91
CA ASP A 74 -7.36 47.25 -24.86
C ASP A 74 -8.78 46.69 -24.90
N ASP A 75 -9.66 47.25 -24.10
CA ASP A 75 -11.05 46.76 -23.94
C ASP A 75 -11.89 46.85 -25.22
N ILE A 76 -11.49 47.70 -26.17
CA ILE A 76 -12.16 47.77 -27.48
C ILE A 76 -12.06 46.47 -28.26
N TYR A 77 -10.92 45.76 -28.18
CA TYR A 77 -10.77 44.47 -28.85
C TYR A 77 -11.61 43.38 -28.16
N LEU A 78 -11.67 43.37 -26.84
CA LEU A 78 -12.50 42.46 -26.08
C LEU A 78 -13.98 42.69 -26.34
N TYR A 79 -14.40 43.93 -26.44
CA TYR A 79 -15.77 44.29 -26.85
C TYR A 79 -16.12 43.72 -28.21
N GLU A 80 -15.28 43.89 -29.23
CA GLU A 80 -15.53 43.36 -30.57
C GLU A 80 -15.52 41.81 -30.60
N VAL A 81 -14.64 41.17 -29.82
CA VAL A 81 -14.61 39.71 -29.65
C VAL A 81 -15.95 39.23 -29.08
N ILE A 82 -16.40 39.78 -27.95
CA ILE A 82 -17.65 39.40 -27.30
C ILE A 82 -18.84 39.63 -28.23
N LYS A 83 -18.91 40.74 -28.92
CA LYS A 83 -19.95 41.07 -29.89
C LYS A 83 -20.00 40.09 -31.07
N ASN A 84 -18.84 39.68 -31.61
CA ASN A 84 -18.76 38.71 -32.69
C ASN A 84 -19.22 37.32 -32.22
N LEU A 85 -18.89 36.90 -30.99
CA LEU A 85 -19.37 35.65 -30.40
C LEU A 85 -20.85 35.66 -30.07
N ASP A 86 -21.40 36.77 -29.61
CA ASP A 86 -22.83 36.94 -29.40
C ASP A 86 -23.61 36.87 -30.73
N ASN A 87 -23.11 37.50 -31.79
CA ASN A 87 -23.63 37.41 -33.15
C ASN A 87 -23.51 36.01 -33.77
N ALA A 88 -22.70 35.14 -33.21
CA ALA A 88 -22.57 33.71 -33.57
C ALA A 88 -23.42 32.81 -32.69
N ASP A 89 -24.38 33.36 -31.94
CA ASP A 89 -25.30 32.65 -31.06
C ASP A 89 -24.64 31.77 -30.01
N SER A 90 -23.47 32.19 -29.47
CA SER A 90 -22.89 31.55 -28.29
C SER A 90 -23.88 31.62 -27.12
N SER A 91 -23.94 30.54 -26.32
CA SER A 91 -24.90 30.44 -25.22
C SER A 91 -24.46 31.13 -23.94
N SER A 92 -23.18 31.10 -23.61
CA SER A 92 -22.60 31.90 -22.54
C SER A 92 -21.17 32.31 -22.91
N ILE A 93 -20.74 33.48 -22.48
CA ILE A 93 -19.42 34.06 -22.78
C ILE A 93 -18.84 34.57 -21.47
N VAL A 94 -17.80 33.92 -20.97
CA VAL A 94 -17.09 34.41 -19.80
C VAL A 94 -15.82 35.16 -20.22
N LEU A 95 -15.64 36.33 -19.63
CA LEU A 95 -14.41 37.08 -19.73
C LEU A 95 -13.56 36.73 -18.50
N ASP A 96 -12.64 35.78 -18.68
CA ASP A 96 -11.71 35.33 -17.64
C ASP A 96 -10.49 36.27 -17.57
N LEU A 97 -10.78 37.53 -17.40
CA LEU A 97 -9.83 38.64 -17.23
C LEU A 97 -10.43 39.66 -16.25
N TYR A 98 -9.64 40.11 -15.29
CA TYR A 98 -10.10 41.15 -14.37
C TYR A 98 -10.27 42.48 -15.11
N ARG A 99 -11.46 43.06 -14.97
CA ARG A 99 -11.85 44.34 -15.53
C ARG A 99 -12.60 45.19 -14.50
N ASN A 100 -12.22 45.06 -13.24
CA ASN A 100 -12.62 45.98 -12.18
C ASN A 100 -12.16 47.42 -12.44
N VAL A 101 -11.11 47.58 -13.27
CA VAL A 101 -10.65 48.83 -13.83
C VAL A 101 -10.55 48.66 -15.33
N GLY A 102 -11.06 49.60 -16.10
CA GLY A 102 -10.99 49.57 -17.57
C GLY A 102 -9.57 49.70 -18.10
N VAL A 103 -9.30 49.07 -19.25
CA VAL A 103 -7.97 49.03 -19.86
C VAL A 103 -8.00 49.65 -21.25
N GLY A 104 -7.22 50.68 -21.44
CA GLY A 104 -7.04 51.35 -22.73
C GLY A 104 -8.32 51.90 -23.33
N LYS A 105 -8.47 51.78 -24.66
CA LYS A 105 -9.66 52.28 -25.38
C LYS A 105 -10.84 51.29 -25.24
N GLY A 106 -12.06 51.84 -25.17
CA GLY A 106 -13.29 51.04 -25.22
C GLY A 106 -13.76 50.52 -23.87
N ALA A 107 -13.21 50.94 -22.73
CA ALA A 107 -13.57 50.51 -21.40
C ALA A 107 -15.10 50.66 -21.11
N ASP A 108 -15.65 51.82 -21.39
CA ASP A 108 -17.09 52.09 -21.18
C ASP A 108 -17.97 51.27 -22.14
N GLN A 109 -17.47 51.05 -23.38
CA GLN A 109 -18.20 50.24 -24.36
C GLN A 109 -18.24 48.76 -23.93
N LEU A 110 -17.11 48.21 -23.49
CA LEU A 110 -17.06 46.85 -22.97
C LEU A 110 -17.94 46.68 -21.72
N ALA A 111 -17.81 47.62 -20.77
CA ALA A 111 -18.61 47.55 -19.53
C ALA A 111 -20.11 47.66 -19.80
N SER A 112 -20.57 48.63 -20.60
CA SER A 112 -21.98 48.84 -20.92
C SER A 112 -22.56 47.63 -21.68
N PHE A 113 -21.90 47.20 -22.77
CA PHE A 113 -22.32 46.06 -23.55
C PHE A 113 -22.39 44.79 -22.72
N SER A 114 -21.40 44.53 -21.90
CA SER A 114 -21.35 43.36 -21.06
C SER A 114 -22.43 43.34 -19.97
N LYS A 115 -22.77 44.51 -19.43
CA LYS A 115 -23.88 44.68 -18.46
C LYS A 115 -25.24 44.42 -19.08
N GLU A 116 -25.47 44.81 -20.32
CA GLU A 116 -26.73 44.64 -21.02
C GLU A 116 -26.90 43.21 -21.56
N ASN A 117 -25.83 42.61 -22.05
CA ASN A 117 -25.86 41.29 -22.67
C ASN A 117 -26.01 40.19 -21.63
N LYS A 118 -27.16 39.48 -21.68
CA LYS A 118 -27.53 38.42 -20.69
C LYS A 118 -26.64 37.18 -20.74
N LYS A 119 -25.82 37.00 -21.77
CA LYS A 119 -24.91 35.84 -21.95
C LYS A 119 -23.51 36.08 -21.39
N VAL A 120 -23.15 37.34 -21.12
CA VAL A 120 -21.80 37.70 -20.65
C VAL A 120 -21.66 37.50 -19.14
N ILE A 121 -20.58 36.87 -18.74
CA ILE A 121 -20.18 36.62 -17.35
C ILE A 121 -18.91 37.42 -17.04
N SER A 122 -18.94 38.17 -15.94
CA SER A 122 -17.76 38.87 -15.40
C SER A 122 -17.23 38.11 -14.19
N ILE A 123 -15.91 38.07 -14.04
CA ILE A 123 -15.25 37.34 -12.96
C ILE A 123 -14.86 38.22 -11.79
N PHE A 124 -14.70 37.60 -10.63
CA PHE A 124 -14.05 38.14 -9.45
C PHE A 124 -13.21 37.03 -8.79
N ASN A 125 -12.27 37.40 -7.91
CA ASN A 125 -11.47 36.45 -7.17
C ASN A 125 -11.71 36.60 -5.68
N VAL A 126 -12.12 35.53 -5.04
CA VAL A 126 -12.40 35.53 -3.60
C VAL A 126 -11.12 35.54 -2.78
N ALA A 127 -10.14 34.73 -3.18
CA ALA A 127 -8.90 34.56 -2.43
C ALA A 127 -8.03 35.85 -2.44
N GLU A 128 -8.01 36.55 -3.57
CA GLU A 128 -7.22 37.77 -3.74
C GLU A 128 -8.02 39.07 -3.52
N GLY A 129 -9.34 38.96 -3.32
CA GLY A 129 -10.21 40.11 -3.08
C GLY A 129 -10.37 41.03 -4.32
N ILE A 130 -10.23 40.48 -5.54
CA ILE A 130 -10.37 41.25 -6.77
C ILE A 130 -11.85 41.29 -7.17
N ALA A 131 -12.38 42.49 -7.37
CA ALA A 131 -13.78 42.71 -7.71
C ALA A 131 -14.05 42.46 -9.21
N SER A 132 -15.32 42.21 -9.54
CA SER A 132 -15.87 42.16 -10.89
C SER A 132 -15.90 43.55 -11.54
N ILE A 133 -16.34 43.66 -12.80
CA ILE A 133 -16.68 44.94 -13.46
C ILE A 133 -17.63 45.71 -12.53
N PRO A 134 -17.39 47.01 -12.29
CA PRO A 134 -18.22 47.84 -11.42
C PRO A 134 -19.71 47.78 -11.80
N GLU A 135 -20.60 47.64 -10.81
CA GLU A 135 -22.06 47.60 -10.99
C GLU A 135 -22.54 46.46 -11.93
N PHE A 136 -21.75 45.42 -12.10
CA PHE A 136 -22.15 44.26 -12.90
C PHE A 136 -23.26 43.46 -12.18
N PRO A 137 -24.28 42.92 -12.87
CA PRO A 137 -25.35 42.14 -12.26
C PRO A 137 -24.81 40.90 -11.50
N LEU A 138 -25.20 40.73 -10.24
CA LEU A 138 -24.69 39.67 -9.36
C LEU A 138 -25.00 38.26 -9.90
N GLU A 139 -26.11 38.08 -10.62
CA GLU A 139 -26.51 36.82 -11.22
C GLU A 139 -25.65 36.39 -12.41
N ARG A 140 -24.77 37.27 -12.88
CA ARG A 140 -23.85 37.04 -13.99
C ARG A 140 -22.38 37.21 -13.58
N GLN A 141 -22.11 37.39 -12.28
CA GLN A 141 -20.77 37.31 -11.73
C GLN A 141 -20.44 35.86 -11.35
N ALA A 142 -19.17 35.51 -11.42
CA ALA A 142 -18.65 34.20 -11.01
C ALA A 142 -17.23 34.33 -10.46
N PHE A 143 -16.88 33.53 -9.45
CA PHE A 143 -15.48 33.48 -9.00
C PHE A 143 -14.65 32.54 -9.89
N ASN A 144 -13.37 32.89 -10.07
CA ASN A 144 -12.43 32.14 -10.89
C ASN A 144 -11.42 31.29 -10.08
N ASP A 145 -11.63 31.18 -8.78
CA ASP A 145 -10.74 30.40 -7.91
C ASP A 145 -10.63 28.94 -8.34
N ILE A 146 -9.41 28.44 -8.40
CA ILE A 146 -9.09 27.06 -8.79
C ILE A 146 -8.36 26.38 -7.63
N PRO A 147 -8.90 25.30 -7.04
CA PRO A 147 -8.19 24.56 -6.01
C PRO A 147 -7.01 23.79 -6.62
N VAL A 148 -5.81 24.07 -6.13
CA VAL A 148 -4.57 23.40 -6.52
C VAL A 148 -4.20 22.40 -5.44
N ASP A 149 -3.75 21.20 -5.82
CA ASP A 149 -3.29 20.20 -4.89
C ASP A 149 -1.86 20.47 -4.41
N VAL A 150 -1.43 19.77 -3.35
CA VAL A 150 -0.11 19.96 -2.72
C VAL A 150 1.09 19.75 -3.66
N ASP A 151 0.88 19.04 -4.77
CA ASP A 151 1.86 18.78 -5.82
C ASP A 151 1.73 19.70 -7.03
N ASN A 152 1.00 20.80 -6.87
CA ASN A 152 0.73 21.81 -7.90
C ASN A 152 -0.07 21.29 -9.12
N VAL A 153 -0.79 20.19 -8.98
CA VAL A 153 -1.65 19.62 -10.02
C VAL A 153 -3.12 19.95 -9.73
N ILE A 154 -3.87 20.35 -10.75
CA ILE A 154 -5.29 20.63 -10.63
C ILE A 154 -6.07 19.35 -10.92
N ARG A 155 -6.73 18.79 -9.89
CA ARG A 155 -7.59 17.61 -10.00
C ARG A 155 -9.02 17.87 -9.57
N ARG A 156 -9.27 19.04 -8.95
CA ARG A 156 -10.55 19.35 -8.32
C ARG A 156 -11.25 20.50 -9.01
N ASN A 157 -12.54 20.35 -9.20
CA ASN A 157 -13.45 21.38 -9.67
C ASN A 157 -14.20 21.94 -8.46
N LEU A 158 -13.91 23.18 -8.07
CA LEU A 158 -14.72 23.93 -7.13
C LEU A 158 -15.93 24.47 -7.90
N VAL A 159 -17.08 23.82 -7.71
CA VAL A 159 -18.30 24.11 -8.44
C VAL A 159 -19.02 25.32 -7.86
N GLY A 160 -19.00 25.46 -6.55
CA GLY A 160 -19.63 26.55 -5.83
C GLY A 160 -19.49 26.43 -4.34
N VAL A 161 -20.20 27.28 -3.62
CA VAL A 161 -20.33 27.22 -2.17
C VAL A 161 -21.81 27.09 -1.80
N ASP A 162 -22.11 26.51 -0.65
CA ASP A 162 -23.49 26.36 -0.15
C ASP A 162 -24.02 27.75 0.23
N ARG A 163 -24.63 28.44 -0.76
CA ARG A 163 -25.15 29.80 -0.60
C ARG A 163 -26.28 29.86 0.39
N LYS A 164 -27.14 28.83 0.45
CA LYS A 164 -28.27 28.76 1.36
C LYS A 164 -27.81 28.65 2.80
N LYS A 165 -26.84 27.75 3.06
CA LYS A 165 -26.29 27.54 4.39
C LYS A 165 -25.57 28.77 4.95
N PHE A 166 -24.81 29.48 4.11
CA PHE A 166 -24.00 30.62 4.52
C PHE A 166 -24.64 31.97 4.23
N ASN A 167 -25.90 32.00 3.75
CA ASN A 167 -26.63 33.21 3.37
C ASN A 167 -25.82 34.12 2.44
N LEU A 168 -25.22 33.53 1.40
CA LEU A 168 -24.39 34.25 0.45
C LEU A 168 -25.19 34.73 -0.76
N PRO A 169 -24.81 35.89 -1.35
CA PRO A 169 -25.46 36.43 -2.53
C PRO A 169 -25.22 35.57 -3.80
N PRO A 170 -26.01 35.78 -4.89
CA PRO A 170 -26.02 34.91 -6.07
C PRO A 170 -24.69 34.76 -6.78
N GLN A 171 -23.77 35.74 -6.64
CA GLN A 171 -22.46 35.70 -7.33
C GLN A 171 -21.53 34.58 -6.87
N PHE A 172 -21.73 34.01 -5.67
CA PHE A 172 -20.84 32.98 -5.11
C PHE A 172 -21.03 31.61 -5.75
N VAL A 173 -20.86 31.57 -7.06
CA VAL A 173 -20.75 30.36 -7.87
C VAL A 173 -19.49 30.46 -8.74
N SER A 174 -18.93 29.32 -9.12
CA SER A 174 -17.75 29.28 -9.97
C SER A 174 -18.08 29.61 -11.43
N ILE A 175 -17.05 29.97 -12.21
CA ILE A 175 -17.16 30.14 -13.67
C ILE A 175 -17.89 28.95 -14.33
N PRO A 176 -17.48 27.68 -14.12
CA PRO A 176 -18.16 26.52 -14.71
C PRO A 176 -19.65 26.46 -14.42
N SER A 177 -20.04 26.71 -13.18
CA SER A 177 -21.46 26.68 -12.78
C SER A 177 -22.26 27.77 -13.41
N ARG A 178 -21.74 29.00 -13.45
CA ARG A 178 -22.44 30.14 -14.06
C ARG A 178 -22.59 29.96 -15.57
N MET A 179 -21.58 29.42 -16.23
CA MET A 179 -21.66 29.10 -17.65
C MET A 179 -22.77 28.11 -17.95
N VAL A 180 -22.85 27.02 -17.18
CA VAL A 180 -23.90 25.99 -17.34
C VAL A 180 -25.25 26.55 -17.00
N GLU A 181 -25.39 27.34 -15.92
CA GLU A 181 -26.65 27.98 -15.54
C GLU A 181 -27.22 28.85 -16.65
N ILE A 182 -26.41 29.73 -17.27
CA ILE A 182 -26.84 30.60 -18.37
C ILE A 182 -27.15 29.78 -19.62
N HIS A 183 -26.32 28.78 -19.95
CA HIS A 183 -26.52 27.89 -21.08
C HIS A 183 -27.87 27.13 -20.97
N GLN A 184 -28.17 26.55 -19.83
CA GLN A 184 -29.41 25.81 -19.58
C GLN A 184 -30.63 26.73 -19.61
N LYS A 185 -30.53 27.90 -19.00
CA LYS A 185 -31.61 28.90 -19.02
C LYS A 185 -31.99 29.31 -20.43
N LEU A 186 -31.03 29.45 -21.35
CA LEU A 186 -31.29 29.74 -22.76
C LEU A 186 -31.95 28.58 -23.51
N ASN A 187 -31.70 27.36 -23.06
CA ASN A 187 -32.33 26.16 -23.60
C ASN A 187 -33.65 25.78 -22.88
N ASN A 188 -34.21 26.68 -22.05
CA ASN A 188 -35.42 26.47 -21.23
C ASN A 188 -35.28 25.32 -20.22
N GLU A 189 -34.05 25.04 -19.77
CA GLU A 189 -33.73 24.07 -18.72
C GLU A 189 -33.34 24.82 -17.43
N ILE A 190 -33.51 24.17 -16.28
CA ILE A 190 -33.16 24.72 -14.98
C ILE A 190 -31.91 24.01 -14.47
N PHE A 191 -30.91 24.79 -14.09
CA PHE A 191 -29.75 24.33 -13.37
C PHE A 191 -29.60 25.16 -12.10
N ASP A 192 -29.82 24.54 -10.95
CA ASP A 192 -29.53 25.10 -9.63
C ASP A 192 -28.46 24.23 -8.96
N ILE A 193 -27.28 24.80 -8.74
CA ILE A 193 -26.15 24.09 -8.16
C ILE A 193 -26.45 23.64 -6.72
N ASP A 194 -27.14 24.45 -5.93
CA ASP A 194 -27.49 24.12 -4.56
C ASP A 194 -28.45 22.92 -4.50
N GLU A 195 -29.36 22.80 -5.47
CA GLU A 195 -30.26 21.67 -5.62
C GLU A 195 -29.53 20.40 -6.02
N GLN A 196 -28.59 20.47 -6.98
CA GLN A 196 -27.82 19.32 -7.43
C GLN A 196 -27.05 18.64 -6.28
N PHE A 197 -26.51 19.42 -5.36
CA PHE A 197 -25.78 18.89 -4.21
C PHE A 197 -26.70 18.49 -3.04
N SER A 198 -27.76 19.25 -2.76
CA SER A 198 -28.70 18.93 -1.67
C SER A 198 -29.50 17.67 -1.93
N GLU A 199 -29.83 17.37 -3.18
CA GLU A 199 -30.50 16.15 -3.60
C GLU A 199 -29.56 14.96 -3.81
N GLY A 200 -28.24 15.15 -3.66
CA GLY A 200 -27.24 14.11 -3.83
C GLY A 200 -27.05 13.64 -5.28
N LYS A 201 -27.50 14.42 -6.27
CA LYS A 201 -27.27 14.15 -7.69
C LYS A 201 -25.80 14.24 -8.05
N ILE A 202 -25.08 15.14 -7.38
CA ILE A 202 -23.62 15.30 -7.48
C ILE A 202 -23.00 15.14 -6.08
N ASN A 203 -22.03 14.26 -5.93
CA ASN A 203 -21.34 14.00 -4.66
C ASN A 203 -20.10 14.87 -4.52
N THR A 204 -19.92 15.47 -3.34
CA THR A 204 -18.74 16.28 -3.03
C THR A 204 -17.59 15.44 -2.46
N ILE A 205 -16.35 15.90 -2.72
CA ILE A 205 -15.15 15.41 -2.04
C ILE A 205 -15.22 15.81 -0.56
N LYS A 206 -14.87 14.87 0.32
CA LYS A 206 -14.74 15.11 1.75
C LYS A 206 -13.27 15.29 2.12
N LYS A 207 -13.03 15.81 3.31
CA LYS A 207 -11.70 16.06 3.87
C LYS A 207 -10.74 14.84 3.77
N TYR A 208 -11.30 13.64 3.91
CA TYR A 208 -10.65 12.36 3.71
C TYR A 208 -11.45 11.60 2.64
N SER A 209 -10.90 11.43 1.45
CA SER A 209 -11.63 10.84 0.32
C SER A 209 -10.68 10.22 -0.68
N GLY A 210 -10.75 8.91 -0.87
CA GLY A 210 -9.80 8.18 -1.71
C GLY A 210 -8.38 8.43 -1.19
N GLY A 211 -7.45 8.78 -2.09
CA GLY A 211 -6.07 9.11 -1.69
C GLY A 211 -5.88 10.48 -1.01
N TYR A 212 -6.92 11.31 -0.87
CA TYR A 212 -6.79 12.60 -0.19
C TYR A 212 -6.82 12.47 1.33
N THR A 213 -5.90 13.18 1.98
CA THR A 213 -5.82 13.29 3.43
C THR A 213 -5.83 14.75 3.85
N ASN A 214 -6.81 15.13 4.67
CA ASN A 214 -6.94 16.48 5.21
C ASN A 214 -6.99 17.58 4.13
N VAL A 215 -7.56 17.27 2.95
CA VAL A 215 -7.72 18.23 1.88
C VAL A 215 -8.68 19.35 2.28
N ASP A 216 -8.43 20.57 1.83
CA ASP A 216 -9.44 21.62 1.93
C ASP A 216 -10.64 21.25 1.05
N SER A 217 -11.72 20.85 1.71
CA SER A 217 -12.98 20.44 1.09
C SER A 217 -14.09 21.48 1.26
N ASN A 218 -13.72 22.74 1.53
CA ASN A 218 -14.69 23.82 1.62
C ASN A 218 -15.35 24.07 0.24
N GLY A 219 -16.63 24.37 0.28
CA GLY A 219 -17.44 24.46 -0.93
C GLY A 219 -17.77 23.11 -1.57
N PHE A 220 -18.46 23.16 -2.68
CA PHE A 220 -18.84 22.00 -3.48
C PHE A 220 -17.70 21.64 -4.44
N GLN A 221 -16.91 20.64 -4.10
CA GLN A 221 -15.78 20.20 -4.91
C GLN A 221 -15.98 18.78 -5.45
N ILE A 222 -15.67 18.57 -6.72
CA ILE A 222 -15.70 17.26 -7.39
C ILE A 222 -14.36 16.99 -8.08
N LEU A 223 -14.04 15.73 -8.36
CA LEU A 223 -12.88 15.38 -9.18
C LEU A 223 -13.11 15.72 -10.65
N ILE A 224 -12.09 16.30 -11.29
CA ILE A 224 -12.15 16.60 -12.72
C ILE A 224 -11.87 15.32 -13.51
N ASP A 225 -12.76 15.01 -14.45
CA ASP A 225 -12.57 13.96 -15.44
C ASP A 225 -11.93 14.59 -16.70
N TYR A 226 -10.59 14.64 -16.72
CA TYR A 226 -9.87 15.17 -17.88
C TYR A 226 -9.98 14.21 -19.06
N PRO A 227 -10.57 14.63 -20.19
CA PRO A 227 -10.52 13.86 -21.43
C PRO A 227 -9.09 13.86 -21.99
N ARG A 228 -8.83 13.05 -23.02
CA ARG A 228 -7.57 13.11 -23.75
C ARG A 228 -7.35 14.52 -24.32
N SER A 229 -6.07 14.89 -24.51
CA SER A 229 -5.63 16.19 -25.02
C SER A 229 -6.44 16.68 -26.26
N ASN A 230 -6.65 17.98 -26.33
CA ASN A 230 -7.36 18.69 -27.41
C ASN A 230 -8.88 18.46 -27.49
N TYR A 231 -9.51 18.09 -26.38
CA TYR A 231 -10.97 17.92 -26.34
C TYR A 231 -11.73 19.24 -26.47
N VAL A 232 -11.21 20.34 -25.89
CA VAL A 232 -11.81 21.67 -25.99
C VAL A 232 -11.19 22.42 -27.18
N PRO A 233 -11.99 22.82 -28.18
CA PRO A 233 -11.51 23.62 -29.31
C PRO A 233 -10.96 24.97 -28.86
N LYS A 234 -9.92 25.45 -29.54
CA LYS A 234 -9.24 26.72 -29.24
C LYS A 234 -9.23 27.63 -30.47
N TYR A 235 -9.50 28.90 -30.25
CA TYR A 235 -9.36 29.98 -31.22
C TYR A 235 -8.52 31.09 -30.60
N SER A 236 -7.76 31.87 -31.42
CA SER A 236 -7.15 33.11 -30.95
C SER A 236 -8.16 34.24 -30.98
N ILE A 237 -7.96 35.32 -30.18
CA ILE A 237 -8.80 36.51 -30.29
C ILE A 237 -8.69 37.13 -31.68
N GLU A 238 -7.51 37.06 -32.32
CA GLU A 238 -7.32 37.53 -33.70
C GLU A 238 -8.24 36.82 -34.68
N SER A 239 -8.43 35.50 -34.54
CA SER A 239 -9.34 34.72 -35.39
C SER A 239 -10.78 35.20 -35.27
N ILE A 240 -11.22 35.57 -34.05
CA ILE A 240 -12.56 36.09 -33.80
C ILE A 240 -12.71 37.54 -34.33
N LEU A 241 -11.72 38.37 -34.12
CA LEU A 241 -11.70 39.75 -34.62
C LEU A 241 -11.79 39.79 -36.16
N ASN A 242 -11.02 38.94 -36.82
CA ASN A 242 -10.97 38.82 -38.27
C ASN A 242 -12.14 38.02 -38.87
N LYS A 243 -13.06 37.52 -38.01
CA LYS A 243 -14.21 36.66 -38.40
C LYS A 243 -13.79 35.38 -39.13
N ASN A 244 -12.60 34.87 -38.84
CA ASN A 244 -12.08 33.61 -39.41
C ASN A 244 -12.59 32.38 -38.61
N PHE A 245 -13.92 32.25 -38.57
CA PHE A 245 -14.58 31.14 -37.90
C PHE A 245 -15.98 30.89 -38.51
N SER A 246 -16.51 29.67 -38.35
CA SER A 246 -17.90 29.38 -38.71
C SER A 246 -18.83 29.82 -37.59
N LYS A 247 -19.85 30.61 -37.91
CA LYS A 247 -20.89 30.99 -36.95
C LYS A 247 -21.62 29.77 -36.39
N ASP A 248 -21.92 28.79 -37.22
CA ASP A 248 -22.58 27.55 -36.80
C ASP A 248 -21.78 26.75 -35.79
N PHE A 249 -20.43 26.89 -35.82
CA PHE A 249 -19.58 26.24 -34.84
C PHE A 249 -19.77 26.77 -33.41
N PHE A 250 -19.98 28.11 -33.27
CA PHE A 250 -20.16 28.74 -31.96
C PHE A 250 -21.63 28.69 -31.47
N LYS A 251 -22.55 28.36 -32.33
CA LYS A 251 -23.95 28.29 -31.97
C LYS A 251 -24.20 27.34 -30.83
N ASN A 252 -24.84 27.83 -29.77
CA ASN A 252 -25.13 27.11 -28.53
C ASN A 252 -23.88 26.53 -27.83
N LYS A 253 -22.72 27.14 -28.04
CA LYS A 253 -21.49 26.80 -27.30
C LYS A 253 -21.28 27.78 -26.15
N MET A 254 -20.68 27.29 -25.05
CA MET A 254 -20.17 28.08 -23.92
C MET A 254 -18.75 28.50 -24.24
N VAL A 255 -18.41 29.79 -24.14
CA VAL A 255 -17.10 30.33 -24.54
C VAL A 255 -16.36 30.91 -23.34
N VAL A 256 -15.09 30.57 -23.20
CA VAL A 256 -14.18 31.17 -22.23
C VAL A 256 -13.16 32.01 -22.98
N ILE A 257 -13.15 33.33 -22.72
CA ILE A 257 -12.13 34.26 -23.23
C ILE A 257 -11.10 34.47 -22.11
N GLY A 258 -9.85 34.12 -22.33
CA GLY A 258 -8.83 34.28 -21.30
C GLY A 258 -7.39 34.14 -21.81
N ALA A 259 -6.44 34.28 -20.90
CA ALA A 259 -5.02 34.17 -21.20
C ALA A 259 -4.66 32.69 -21.57
N THR A 260 -3.95 32.54 -22.70
CA THR A 260 -3.37 31.23 -23.09
C THR A 260 -1.89 31.35 -23.46
N ALA A 261 -1.35 32.59 -23.46
CA ALA A 261 0.06 32.82 -23.68
C ALA A 261 0.88 32.39 -22.47
N PRO A 262 1.91 31.51 -22.64
CA PRO A 262 2.75 31.04 -21.53
C PRO A 262 3.48 32.18 -20.79
N SER A 263 3.80 33.29 -21.47
CA SER A 263 4.42 34.47 -20.87
C SER A 263 3.60 35.12 -19.75
N LEU A 264 2.27 34.91 -19.75
CA LEU A 264 1.35 35.43 -18.74
C LEU A 264 1.29 34.59 -17.50
N LYS A 265 1.92 33.40 -17.50
CA LYS A 265 2.02 32.44 -16.36
C LYS A 265 0.69 31.98 -15.78
N ASP A 266 -0.40 32.15 -16.50
CA ASP A 266 -1.71 31.56 -16.16
C ASP A 266 -1.81 30.11 -16.69
N ILE A 267 -0.85 29.28 -16.29
CA ILE A 267 -0.69 27.90 -16.75
C ILE A 267 -0.54 26.96 -15.57
N PHE A 268 -1.19 25.81 -15.64
CA PHE A 268 -1.31 24.87 -14.56
C PHE A 268 -1.01 23.44 -15.02
N ALA A 269 -0.39 22.66 -14.12
CA ALA A 269 -0.24 21.23 -14.31
C ALA A 269 -1.59 20.53 -14.08
N PHE A 270 -1.85 19.49 -14.86
CA PHE A 270 -3.02 18.63 -14.77
C PHE A 270 -2.59 17.16 -14.73
N PRO A 271 -3.46 16.18 -14.44
CA PRO A 271 -3.07 14.79 -14.24
C PRO A 271 -2.18 14.18 -15.33
N SER A 272 -2.43 14.52 -16.60
CA SER A 272 -1.63 13.98 -17.72
C SER A 272 -0.27 14.66 -17.87
N SER A 273 -0.02 15.81 -17.26
CA SER A 273 1.24 16.58 -17.37
C SER A 273 2.49 15.75 -17.12
N ARG A 274 2.41 14.81 -16.15
CA ARG A 274 3.53 13.92 -15.78
C ARG A 274 3.91 12.92 -16.87
N PHE A 275 3.01 12.66 -17.81
CA PHE A 275 3.16 11.63 -18.85
C PHE A 275 3.39 12.21 -20.25
N ILE A 276 3.28 13.54 -20.39
CA ILE A 276 3.49 14.28 -21.63
C ILE A 276 4.96 14.69 -21.73
N LYS A 277 5.60 14.37 -22.86
CA LYS A 277 7.00 14.73 -23.13
C LYS A 277 7.14 16.10 -23.81
N ASP A 278 6.09 16.56 -24.47
CA ASP A 278 6.07 17.84 -25.15
C ASP A 278 5.80 18.95 -24.13
N SER A 279 6.76 19.85 -23.96
CA SER A 279 6.67 20.96 -23.00
C SER A 279 5.50 21.90 -23.26
N GLN A 280 5.07 22.07 -24.50
CA GLN A 280 3.93 22.93 -24.85
C GLN A 280 2.57 22.34 -24.44
N LEU A 281 2.47 21.01 -24.39
CA LEU A 281 1.25 20.31 -24.01
C LEU A 281 1.22 19.92 -22.51
N MET A 282 2.30 20.19 -21.79
CA MET A 282 2.46 19.81 -20.38
C MET A 282 1.56 20.63 -19.44
N TYR A 283 1.10 21.79 -19.87
CA TYR A 283 0.30 22.71 -19.06
C TYR A 283 -0.98 23.11 -19.78
N MET A 284 -2.02 23.40 -19.00
CA MET A 284 -3.26 24.01 -19.46
C MET A 284 -3.37 25.43 -18.91
N SER A 285 -3.89 26.36 -19.70
CA SER A 285 -4.25 27.67 -19.18
C SER A 285 -5.46 27.63 -18.25
N GLY A 286 -5.61 28.64 -17.39
CA GLY A 286 -6.80 28.80 -16.55
C GLY A 286 -8.08 28.75 -17.34
N ALA A 287 -8.13 29.45 -18.48
CA ALA A 287 -9.26 29.44 -19.38
C ALA A 287 -9.62 28.02 -19.92
N GLU A 288 -8.61 27.21 -20.26
CA GLU A 288 -8.84 25.81 -20.67
C GLU A 288 -9.39 24.95 -19.54
N ILE A 289 -8.87 25.13 -18.32
CA ILE A 289 -9.34 24.41 -17.13
C ILE A 289 -10.81 24.78 -16.86
N HIS A 290 -11.18 26.06 -16.91
CA HIS A 290 -12.57 26.48 -16.75
C HIS A 290 -13.48 25.89 -17.80
N ALA A 291 -13.06 25.84 -19.07
CA ALA A 291 -13.80 25.22 -20.16
C ALA A 291 -14.00 23.71 -19.95
N HIS A 292 -12.95 22.98 -19.53
CA HIS A 292 -13.08 21.55 -19.18
C HIS A 292 -14.05 21.32 -18.03
N ARG A 293 -13.94 22.13 -16.97
CA ARG A 293 -14.80 22.05 -15.78
C ARG A 293 -16.28 22.32 -16.12
N ALA A 294 -16.55 23.31 -16.97
CA ALA A 294 -17.90 23.62 -17.42
C ALA A 294 -18.49 22.49 -18.29
N ASN A 295 -17.70 21.95 -19.21
CA ASN A 295 -18.15 20.84 -20.04
C ASN A 295 -18.41 19.56 -19.25
N GLN A 296 -17.57 19.27 -18.24
CA GLN A 296 -17.81 18.16 -17.31
C GLN A 296 -19.14 18.33 -16.57
N LEU A 297 -19.37 19.52 -16.00
CA LEU A 297 -20.57 19.80 -15.22
C LEU A 297 -21.85 19.63 -16.05
N LEU A 298 -21.86 20.17 -17.27
CA LEU A 298 -22.95 19.99 -18.22
C LEU A 298 -23.15 18.50 -18.60
N SER A 299 -22.05 17.78 -18.81
CA SER A 299 -22.10 16.35 -19.16
C SER A 299 -22.62 15.48 -18.02
N LEU A 300 -22.29 15.83 -16.76
CA LEU A 300 -22.82 15.15 -15.55
C LEU A 300 -24.33 15.37 -15.45
N GLN A 301 -24.79 16.60 -15.60
CA GLN A 301 -26.22 16.94 -15.56
C GLN A 301 -27.01 16.16 -16.62
N ASN A 302 -26.47 16.07 -17.83
CA ASN A 302 -27.12 15.38 -18.94
C ASN A 302 -26.95 13.84 -18.90
N GLY A 303 -26.30 13.28 -17.87
CA GLY A 303 -26.03 11.84 -17.75
C GLY A 303 -25.08 11.28 -18.82
N ASN A 304 -24.31 12.15 -19.49
CA ASN A 304 -23.39 11.76 -20.57
C ASN A 304 -22.03 11.25 -20.06
N THR A 305 -21.70 11.51 -18.80
CA THR A 305 -20.48 11.01 -18.14
C THR A 305 -20.80 10.54 -16.74
N LEU A 306 -19.90 9.72 -16.17
CA LEU A 306 -19.99 9.28 -14.78
C LEU A 306 -19.09 10.14 -13.92
N GLN A 307 -19.59 10.61 -12.79
CA GLN A 307 -18.77 11.28 -11.79
C GLN A 307 -17.70 10.30 -11.24
N ILE A 308 -16.48 10.79 -11.00
CA ILE A 308 -15.50 10.07 -10.20
C ILE A 308 -15.82 10.33 -8.74
N ASN A 309 -16.27 9.29 -8.05
CA ASN A 309 -16.65 9.30 -6.65
C ASN A 309 -15.55 8.67 -5.79
N THR A 310 -15.64 8.86 -4.47
CA THR A 310 -14.84 8.16 -3.48
C THR A 310 -15.74 7.37 -2.55
N ILE A 311 -15.24 6.30 -1.96
CA ILE A 311 -15.98 5.55 -0.96
C ILE A 311 -15.93 6.26 0.40
N ASN A 312 -16.80 5.85 1.33
CA ASN A 312 -16.80 6.41 2.67
C ASN A 312 -15.46 6.07 3.38
N PRO A 313 -14.75 7.04 3.96
CA PRO A 313 -13.46 6.81 4.63
C PRO A 313 -13.50 5.79 5.75
N THR A 314 -14.62 5.70 6.49
CA THR A 314 -14.78 4.69 7.55
C THR A 314 -14.90 3.28 6.99
N LEU A 315 -15.57 3.11 5.85
CA LEU A 315 -15.65 1.83 5.14
C LEU A 315 -14.28 1.44 4.58
N GLU A 316 -13.54 2.41 4.02
CA GLU A 316 -12.19 2.20 3.48
C GLU A 316 -11.23 1.71 4.57
N LEU A 317 -11.21 2.38 5.73
CA LEU A 317 -10.43 1.96 6.89
C LEU A 317 -10.82 0.55 7.38
N PHE A 318 -12.11 0.25 7.43
CA PHE A 318 -12.60 -1.08 7.80
C PHE A 318 -12.10 -2.16 6.84
N LEU A 319 -12.13 -1.91 5.53
CA LEU A 319 -11.60 -2.84 4.52
C LEU A 319 -10.08 -3.05 4.66
N ILE A 320 -9.33 -2.01 4.96
CA ILE A 320 -7.88 -2.10 5.23
C ILE A 320 -7.61 -2.97 6.47
N ILE A 321 -8.36 -2.77 7.56
CA ILE A 321 -8.24 -3.60 8.77
C ILE A 321 -8.54 -5.07 8.46
N LEU A 322 -9.61 -5.33 7.71
CA LEU A 322 -9.98 -6.69 7.29
C LEU A 322 -8.87 -7.32 6.43
N LEU A 323 -8.26 -6.55 5.54
CA LEU A 323 -7.14 -6.98 4.70
C LEU A 323 -5.90 -7.32 5.54
N ILE A 324 -5.55 -6.49 6.53
CA ILE A 324 -4.46 -6.75 7.49
C ILE A 324 -4.69 -8.07 8.22
N LEU A 325 -5.89 -8.27 8.79
CA LEU A 325 -6.22 -9.47 9.56
C LEU A 325 -6.24 -10.72 8.69
N SER A 326 -6.82 -10.66 7.49
CA SER A 326 -6.87 -11.79 6.57
C SER A 326 -5.47 -12.18 6.07
N THR A 327 -4.61 -11.20 5.76
CA THR A 327 -3.22 -11.45 5.37
C THR A 327 -2.42 -12.08 6.51
N ALA A 328 -2.57 -11.58 7.73
CA ALA A 328 -1.93 -12.15 8.92
C ALA A 328 -2.32 -13.63 9.13
N LEU A 329 -3.62 -13.91 9.12
CA LEU A 329 -4.15 -15.26 9.29
C LEU A 329 -3.68 -16.21 8.19
N TYR A 330 -3.62 -15.73 6.95
CA TYR A 330 -3.12 -16.52 5.83
C TYR A 330 -1.66 -16.92 6.03
N ILE A 331 -0.78 -15.97 6.38
CA ILE A 331 0.64 -16.24 6.58
C ILE A 331 0.89 -17.12 7.79
N GLU A 332 0.18 -16.92 8.90
CA GLU A 332 0.29 -17.79 10.08
C GLU A 332 -0.06 -19.25 9.76
N LYS A 333 -1.09 -19.49 8.95
CA LYS A 333 -1.52 -20.83 8.55
C LYS A 333 -0.65 -21.45 7.45
N SER A 334 0.08 -20.67 6.67
CA SER A 334 0.92 -21.19 5.57
C SER A 334 2.05 -22.07 6.11
N LYS A 335 2.13 -23.35 5.70
CA LYS A 335 3.17 -24.28 6.18
C LYS A 335 4.55 -23.97 5.59
N LYS A 336 4.62 -23.57 4.32
CA LYS A 336 5.88 -23.27 3.60
C LYS A 336 5.92 -21.81 3.20
N ILE A 337 7.10 -21.20 3.21
CA ILE A 337 7.33 -19.80 2.78
C ILE A 337 6.83 -19.59 1.36
N LEU A 338 7.06 -20.54 0.46
CA LEU A 338 6.63 -20.45 -0.94
C LEU A 338 5.11 -20.24 -1.07
N TYR A 339 4.29 -20.97 -0.31
CA TYR A 339 2.84 -20.76 -0.32
C TYR A 339 2.44 -19.40 0.25
N GLY A 340 3.18 -18.93 1.27
CA GLY A 340 3.01 -17.56 1.79
C GLY A 340 3.26 -16.50 0.71
N LEU A 341 4.34 -16.62 -0.05
CA LEU A 341 4.70 -15.69 -1.15
C LEU A 341 3.67 -15.75 -2.28
N LEU A 342 3.27 -16.93 -2.72
CA LEU A 342 2.24 -17.09 -3.77
C LEU A 342 0.91 -16.45 -3.36
N GLY A 343 0.49 -16.63 -2.11
CA GLY A 343 -0.72 -15.99 -1.61
C GLY A 343 -0.61 -14.48 -1.55
N LEU A 344 0.54 -13.92 -1.18
CA LEU A 344 0.75 -12.47 -1.22
C LEU A 344 0.64 -11.92 -2.64
N ILE A 345 1.23 -12.59 -3.62
CA ILE A 345 1.08 -12.20 -5.03
C ILE A 345 -0.39 -12.18 -5.44
N ILE A 346 -1.16 -13.20 -5.04
CA ILE A 346 -2.60 -13.29 -5.31
C ILE A 346 -3.35 -12.14 -4.63
N ILE A 347 -3.07 -11.85 -3.36
CA ILE A 347 -3.73 -10.78 -2.60
C ILE A 347 -3.44 -9.42 -3.25
N ILE A 348 -2.17 -9.12 -3.57
CA ILE A 348 -1.76 -7.87 -4.21
C ILE A 348 -2.37 -7.74 -5.60
N SER A 349 -2.35 -8.80 -6.41
CA SER A 349 -2.96 -8.80 -7.73
C SER A 349 -4.47 -8.60 -7.66
N SER A 350 -5.15 -9.25 -6.72
CA SER A 350 -6.60 -9.08 -6.51
C SER A 350 -6.95 -7.65 -6.09
N LEU A 351 -6.15 -7.05 -5.19
CA LEU A 351 -6.31 -5.65 -4.79
C LEU A 351 -6.11 -4.71 -5.98
N SER A 352 -5.06 -4.93 -6.79
CA SER A 352 -4.78 -4.12 -7.98
C SER A 352 -5.93 -4.18 -9.00
N ILE A 353 -6.47 -5.39 -9.22
CA ILE A 353 -7.63 -5.59 -10.10
C ILE A 353 -8.87 -4.90 -9.52
N ALA A 354 -9.12 -5.01 -8.20
CA ALA A 354 -10.25 -4.39 -7.55
C ALA A 354 -10.20 -2.85 -7.65
N VAL A 355 -9.04 -2.23 -7.39
CA VAL A 355 -8.84 -0.78 -7.54
C VAL A 355 -9.04 -0.35 -9.00
N PHE A 356 -8.50 -1.11 -9.96
CA PHE A 356 -8.68 -0.83 -11.38
C PHE A 356 -10.16 -0.91 -11.81
N LEU A 357 -10.87 -1.98 -11.43
CA LEU A 357 -12.30 -2.12 -11.75
C LEU A 357 -13.16 -1.05 -11.08
N SER A 358 -12.85 -0.70 -9.83
CA SER A 358 -13.50 0.41 -9.13
C SER A 358 -13.31 1.72 -9.86
N PHE A 359 -12.09 2.02 -10.32
CA PHE A 359 -11.81 3.24 -11.06
C PHE A 359 -12.59 3.33 -12.37
N ILE A 360 -12.65 2.25 -13.15
CA ILE A 360 -13.47 2.20 -14.39
C ILE A 360 -14.94 2.41 -14.08
N SER A 361 -15.43 1.87 -12.95
CA SER A 361 -16.81 2.04 -12.49
C SER A 361 -17.10 3.42 -11.90
N GLY A 362 -16.10 4.32 -11.83
CA GLY A 362 -16.26 5.68 -11.34
C GLY A 362 -15.96 5.86 -9.86
N TYR A 363 -15.24 4.92 -9.22
CA TYR A 363 -14.85 5.05 -7.83
C TYR A 363 -13.34 5.05 -7.69
N TRP A 364 -12.79 6.11 -7.09
CA TRP A 364 -11.39 6.19 -6.70
C TRP A 364 -11.21 5.70 -5.27
N ILE A 365 -10.38 4.69 -5.09
CA ILE A 365 -10.06 4.03 -3.81
C ILE A 365 -8.56 4.20 -3.55
N GLU A 366 -8.19 4.39 -2.29
CA GLU A 366 -6.80 4.40 -1.85
C GLU A 366 -6.12 3.05 -2.15
N PHE A 367 -4.91 3.09 -2.69
CA PHE A 367 -4.15 1.90 -3.07
C PHE A 367 -2.86 1.75 -2.28
N SER A 368 -2.17 2.85 -2.00
CA SER A 368 -0.82 2.84 -1.43
C SER A 368 -0.80 2.31 0.00
N LEU A 369 -1.72 2.73 0.86
CA LEU A 369 -1.78 2.29 2.24
C LEU A 369 -2.13 0.79 2.37
N PRO A 370 -3.12 0.24 1.65
CA PRO A 370 -3.36 -1.21 1.60
C PRO A 370 -2.11 -2.02 1.24
N ILE A 371 -1.33 -1.62 0.23
CA ILE A 371 -0.09 -2.29 -0.17
C ILE A 371 0.95 -2.25 0.93
N ILE A 372 1.19 -1.07 1.51
CA ILE A 372 2.13 -0.90 2.63
C ILE A 372 1.70 -1.79 3.81
N SER A 373 0.40 -1.83 4.11
CA SER A 373 -0.17 -2.65 5.18
C SER A 373 0.08 -4.14 4.96
N ILE A 374 -0.13 -4.64 3.73
CA ILE A 374 0.15 -6.04 3.34
C ILE A 374 1.63 -6.35 3.55
N ILE A 375 2.53 -5.50 3.09
CA ILE A 375 3.98 -5.70 3.20
C ILE A 375 4.40 -5.73 4.68
N LEU A 376 3.95 -4.76 5.48
CA LEU A 376 4.30 -4.67 6.90
C LEU A 376 3.79 -5.87 7.69
N VAL A 377 2.50 -6.22 7.53
CA VAL A 377 1.91 -7.35 8.25
C VAL A 377 2.54 -8.67 7.85
N SER A 378 2.90 -8.81 6.56
CA SER A 378 3.57 -10.00 6.05
C SER A 378 4.96 -10.17 6.64
N THR A 379 5.74 -9.09 6.65
CA THR A 379 7.09 -9.07 7.20
C THR A 379 7.06 -9.42 8.70
N ILE A 380 6.19 -8.77 9.47
CA ILE A 380 6.04 -9.03 10.91
C ILE A 380 5.61 -10.48 11.16
N SER A 381 4.65 -10.99 10.40
CA SER A 381 4.16 -12.36 10.55
C SER A 381 5.25 -13.39 10.24
N TRP A 382 6.09 -13.16 9.23
CA TRP A 382 7.22 -14.04 8.92
C TRP A 382 8.33 -13.98 9.94
N VAL A 383 8.73 -12.78 10.40
CA VAL A 383 9.73 -12.61 11.44
C VAL A 383 9.29 -13.34 12.72
N LYS A 384 8.05 -13.16 13.13
CA LYS A 384 7.47 -13.83 14.27
C LYS A 384 7.47 -15.36 14.12
N LYS A 385 7.08 -15.87 12.96
CA LYS A 385 7.08 -17.29 12.64
C LYS A 385 8.49 -17.89 12.67
N ALA A 386 9.47 -17.18 12.10
CA ALA A 386 10.88 -17.57 12.14
C ALA A 386 11.41 -17.61 13.58
N ALA A 387 11.12 -16.59 14.39
CA ALA A 387 11.52 -16.52 15.79
C ALA A 387 10.90 -17.67 16.62
N GLU A 388 9.62 -17.99 16.37
CA GLU A 388 8.96 -19.12 17.05
C GLU A 388 9.59 -20.47 16.65
N GLN A 389 9.89 -20.67 15.36
CA GLN A 389 10.59 -21.88 14.89
C GLN A 389 11.98 -21.99 15.48
N GLN A 390 12.73 -20.89 15.56
CA GLN A 390 14.07 -20.88 16.18
C GLN A 390 13.99 -21.20 17.67
N LYS A 391 13.01 -20.64 18.39
CA LYS A 391 12.79 -20.96 19.82
C LYS A 391 12.44 -22.42 20.04
N GLN A 392 11.59 -22.98 19.19
CA GLN A 392 11.25 -24.41 19.27
C GLN A 392 12.45 -25.29 18.94
N LYS A 393 13.27 -24.92 17.92
CA LYS A 393 14.51 -25.63 17.59
C LYS A 393 15.49 -25.60 18.76
N ALA A 394 15.73 -24.44 19.37
CA ALA A 394 16.62 -24.27 20.51
C ALA A 394 16.14 -25.09 21.75
N LEU A 395 14.82 -25.10 21.99
CA LEU A 395 14.25 -25.93 23.07
C LEU A 395 14.49 -27.41 22.82
N MET A 396 14.25 -27.89 21.59
CA MET A 396 14.49 -29.28 21.20
C MET A 396 15.98 -29.64 21.35
N GLN A 397 16.89 -28.77 20.88
CA GLN A 397 18.34 -28.97 21.04
C GLN A 397 18.74 -29.02 22.52
N LYS A 398 18.14 -28.18 23.38
CA LYS A 398 18.41 -28.20 24.82
C LYS A 398 17.92 -29.49 25.50
N LEU A 399 16.75 -29.98 25.09
CA LEU A 399 16.17 -31.22 25.64
C LEU A 399 16.95 -32.45 25.19
N LEU A 400 17.49 -32.45 23.99
CA LEU A 400 18.19 -33.61 23.40
C LEU A 400 19.73 -33.49 23.53
N GLY A 401 20.25 -32.27 23.66
CA GLY A 401 21.70 -32.00 23.61
C GLY A 401 22.55 -32.52 24.78
N GLN A 402 21.89 -33.05 25.83
CA GLN A 402 22.59 -33.74 26.93
C GLN A 402 22.80 -35.24 26.67
N THR A 403 22.13 -35.80 25.66
CA THR A 403 22.06 -37.27 25.46
C THR A 403 22.30 -37.70 24.01
N THR A 404 22.38 -36.77 23.04
CA THR A 404 22.47 -37.15 21.64
C THR A 404 23.33 -36.19 20.82
N SER A 405 23.85 -36.63 19.67
CA SER A 405 24.66 -35.78 18.79
C SER A 405 23.83 -34.67 18.12
N PRO A 406 24.48 -33.54 17.71
CA PRO A 406 23.81 -32.45 17.01
C PRO A 406 23.06 -32.90 15.74
N GLU A 407 23.60 -33.89 15.02
CA GLU A 407 23.04 -34.43 13.78
C GLU A 407 21.73 -35.17 14.06
N VAL A 408 21.68 -35.96 15.13
CA VAL A 408 20.46 -36.66 15.57
C VAL A 408 19.41 -35.64 16.04
N ALA A 409 19.81 -34.59 16.75
CA ALA A 409 18.92 -33.52 17.17
C ALA A 409 18.33 -32.77 15.97
N GLU A 410 19.10 -32.55 14.92
CA GLU A 410 18.63 -31.92 13.69
C GLU A 410 17.66 -32.81 12.91
N GLU A 411 17.93 -34.10 12.83
CA GLU A 411 17.04 -35.06 12.16
C GLU A 411 15.69 -35.21 12.91
N LEU A 412 15.73 -35.22 14.22
CA LEU A 412 14.50 -35.19 15.05
C LEU A 412 13.72 -33.88 14.85
N TRP A 413 14.44 -32.75 14.65
CA TRP A 413 13.77 -31.50 14.32
C TRP A 413 13.05 -31.54 12.95
N LYS A 414 13.66 -32.13 11.93
CA LYS A 414 13.03 -32.29 10.61
C LYS A 414 11.77 -33.16 10.68
N GLN A 415 11.76 -34.16 11.56
CA GLN A 415 10.66 -35.10 11.73
C GLN A 415 9.71 -34.77 12.89
N LYS A 416 9.86 -33.59 13.52
CA LYS A 416 9.13 -33.19 14.75
C LYS A 416 7.62 -33.34 14.66
N ASP A 417 7.02 -33.01 13.52
CA ASP A 417 5.54 -33.04 13.33
C ASP A 417 4.98 -34.48 13.32
N SER A 418 5.83 -35.44 12.99
CA SER A 418 5.48 -36.88 13.01
C SER A 418 5.88 -37.62 14.30
N LEU A 419 6.86 -37.05 15.03
CA LEU A 419 7.44 -37.66 16.22
C LEU A 419 6.81 -37.14 17.53
N ILE A 420 6.15 -35.98 17.52
CA ILE A 420 5.56 -35.41 18.73
C ILE A 420 4.05 -35.36 18.62
N GLU A 421 3.39 -36.23 19.34
CA GLU A 421 1.94 -36.23 19.54
C GLU A 421 1.62 -35.70 20.95
N ASN A 422 0.84 -34.62 21.03
CA ASN A 422 0.45 -34.02 22.32
C ASN A 422 1.60 -33.65 23.27
N GLY A 423 2.77 -33.27 22.70
CA GLY A 423 3.96 -32.84 23.47
C GLY A 423 4.76 -34.00 24.06
N LYS A 424 4.51 -35.24 23.64
CA LYS A 424 5.23 -36.45 24.06
C LYS A 424 5.65 -37.22 22.82
N PHE A 425 6.79 -37.93 22.91
CA PHE A 425 7.14 -38.92 21.90
C PHE A 425 6.23 -40.15 22.08
N PRO A 426 5.46 -40.55 21.05
CA PRO A 426 4.66 -41.78 21.12
C PRO A 426 5.58 -42.98 21.24
N GLY A 427 5.11 -44.01 21.96
CA GLY A 427 5.81 -45.30 22.05
C GLY A 427 5.91 -45.94 20.66
N THR A 428 7.13 -46.03 20.12
CA THR A 428 7.38 -46.61 18.79
C THR A 428 8.30 -47.81 18.91
N GLU A 429 7.89 -48.96 18.29
CA GLU A 429 8.77 -50.11 18.19
C GLU A 429 9.83 -49.85 17.12
N LEU A 430 11.10 -49.95 17.53
CA LEU A 430 12.26 -49.80 16.65
C LEU A 430 13.16 -51.04 16.77
N LEU A 431 13.74 -51.43 15.64
CA LEU A 431 14.83 -52.42 15.60
C LEU A 431 16.15 -51.67 15.73
N VAL A 432 16.87 -51.88 16.80
CA VAL A 432 18.09 -51.15 17.17
C VAL A 432 19.25 -52.07 17.50
N THR A 433 20.44 -51.51 17.52
CA THR A 433 21.63 -52.17 18.10
C THR A 433 22.01 -51.46 19.38
N ILE A 434 22.19 -52.19 20.46
CA ILE A 434 22.58 -51.70 21.78
C ILE A 434 24.02 -52.10 22.02
N LEU A 435 24.80 -51.14 22.48
CA LEU A 435 26.16 -51.34 23.01
C LEU A 435 26.11 -51.08 24.50
N PHE A 436 26.43 -52.12 25.29
CA PHE A 436 26.51 -52.05 26.73
C PHE A 436 27.98 -52.14 27.15
N SER A 437 28.42 -51.27 28.05
CA SER A 437 29.80 -51.30 28.60
C SER A 437 29.79 -51.39 30.11
N ASP A 438 30.83 -52.03 30.65
CA ASP A 438 31.10 -52.19 32.06
C ASP A 438 32.62 -52.06 32.33
N THR A 439 33.01 -51.43 33.43
CA THR A 439 34.41 -51.19 33.73
C THR A 439 35.01 -52.43 34.45
N VAL A 440 36.11 -52.92 33.90
CA VAL A 440 36.79 -54.11 34.47
C VAL A 440 37.39 -53.79 35.82
N SER A 441 37.02 -54.63 36.84
CA SER A 441 37.54 -54.50 38.21
C SER A 441 37.30 -53.15 38.90
N PHE A 442 36.16 -52.51 38.56
CA PHE A 442 35.81 -51.20 39.10
C PHE A 442 35.81 -51.18 40.64
N SER A 443 35.23 -52.18 41.31
CA SER A 443 35.18 -52.27 42.76
C SER A 443 36.61 -52.20 43.38
N SER A 444 37.55 -52.93 42.78
CA SER A 444 38.96 -52.94 43.28
C SER A 444 39.69 -51.61 43.04
N VAL A 445 39.30 -50.85 42.01
CA VAL A 445 39.85 -49.51 41.73
C VAL A 445 39.20 -48.51 42.69
N SER A 446 37.92 -48.55 42.90
CA SER A 446 37.16 -47.64 43.76
C SER A 446 37.56 -47.73 45.24
N GLU A 447 37.98 -48.87 45.71
CA GLU A 447 38.50 -49.04 47.08
C GLU A 447 39.85 -48.38 47.32
N LYS A 448 40.61 -48.03 46.24
CA LYS A 448 41.95 -47.50 46.31
C LYS A 448 42.06 -46.00 46.00
N MET A 449 40.98 -45.38 45.63
CA MET A 449 40.92 -43.96 45.21
C MET A 449 39.95 -43.19 46.10
N THR A 450 40.25 -41.89 46.28
CA THR A 450 39.27 -40.98 46.87
C THR A 450 38.08 -40.80 45.94
N PRO A 451 36.89 -40.46 46.44
CA PRO A 451 35.72 -40.27 45.60
C PRO A 451 35.90 -39.23 44.46
N THR A 452 36.69 -38.20 44.71
CA THR A 452 36.99 -37.13 43.69
C THR A 452 37.92 -37.67 42.61
N GLU A 453 38.99 -38.36 43.01
CA GLU A 453 39.94 -38.98 42.07
C GLU A 453 39.25 -40.06 41.20
N LEU A 454 38.39 -40.86 41.80
CA LEU A 454 37.62 -41.88 41.10
C LEU A 454 36.70 -41.24 40.06
N LEU A 455 36.02 -40.15 40.42
CA LEU A 455 35.09 -39.46 39.52
C LEU A 455 35.88 -38.82 38.35
N ASP A 456 37.02 -38.17 38.61
CA ASP A 456 37.85 -37.54 37.56
C ASP A 456 38.46 -38.63 36.64
N TRP A 457 38.91 -39.76 37.19
CA TRP A 457 39.42 -40.87 36.41
C TRP A 457 38.37 -41.46 35.49
N LEU A 458 37.12 -41.65 35.99
CA LEU A 458 36.02 -42.18 35.22
C LEU A 458 35.55 -41.21 34.15
N ASN A 459 35.39 -39.91 34.48
CA ASN A 459 34.95 -38.87 33.58
C ASN A 459 35.87 -38.70 32.39
N ASN A 460 37.21 -38.73 32.61
CA ASN A 460 38.21 -38.59 31.53
C ASN A 460 38.06 -39.68 30.45
N GLY A 461 37.68 -40.92 30.86
CA GLY A 461 37.36 -41.97 29.90
C GLY A 461 35.98 -41.79 29.25
N MET A 462 34.97 -41.49 30.08
CA MET A 462 33.59 -41.37 29.62
C MET A 462 33.38 -40.26 28.60
N GLU A 463 34.04 -39.10 28.78
CA GLU A 463 33.98 -37.99 27.79
C GLU A 463 34.47 -38.45 26.41
N LYS A 464 35.60 -39.16 26.34
CA LYS A 464 36.13 -39.69 25.08
C LYS A 464 35.18 -40.72 24.46
N PHE A 465 34.58 -41.62 25.26
CA PHE A 465 33.68 -42.65 24.77
C PHE A 465 32.35 -42.08 24.28
N VAL A 466 31.75 -41.12 24.98
CA VAL A 466 30.56 -40.41 24.57
C VAL A 466 30.79 -39.71 23.23
N LYS A 467 31.94 -39.05 23.06
CA LYS A 467 32.31 -38.40 21.80
C LYS A 467 32.36 -39.41 20.63
N ILE A 468 33.07 -40.54 20.82
CA ILE A 468 33.17 -41.60 19.79
C ILE A 468 31.76 -42.18 19.45
N ILE A 469 30.92 -42.42 20.45
CA ILE A 469 29.56 -42.91 20.25
C ILE A 469 28.74 -41.92 19.40
N SER A 470 28.80 -40.63 19.76
CA SER A 470 28.08 -39.57 19.03
C SER A 470 28.55 -39.43 17.60
N GLU A 471 29.88 -39.40 17.36
CA GLU A 471 30.48 -39.31 16.03
C GLU A 471 30.09 -40.47 15.09
N ASN A 472 29.83 -41.63 15.65
CA ASN A 472 29.32 -42.80 14.90
C ASN A 472 27.76 -42.86 14.86
N GLY A 473 27.08 -41.78 15.29
CA GLY A 473 25.60 -41.70 15.22
C GLY A 473 24.87 -42.58 16.22
N GLY A 474 25.53 -42.93 17.33
CA GLY A 474 24.93 -43.57 18.50
C GLY A 474 24.46 -42.54 19.53
N MET A 475 23.64 -42.94 20.45
CA MET A 475 23.12 -42.13 21.56
C MET A 475 23.39 -42.85 22.89
N VAL A 476 24.04 -42.17 23.84
CA VAL A 476 24.14 -42.70 25.21
C VAL A 476 22.78 -42.52 25.89
N ASN A 477 22.12 -43.64 26.20
CA ASN A 477 20.83 -43.63 26.86
C ASN A 477 20.94 -43.41 28.38
N LYS A 478 21.93 -44.04 29.02
CA LYS A 478 22.21 -43.86 30.46
C LYS A 478 23.61 -44.35 30.83
N PHE A 479 24.14 -43.79 31.90
CA PHE A 479 25.28 -44.36 32.61
C PHE A 479 24.80 -45.36 33.66
N THR A 480 25.50 -46.47 33.79
CA THR A 480 25.18 -47.59 34.70
C THR A 480 26.08 -47.63 35.95
N GLY A 481 26.57 -46.47 36.36
CA GLY A 481 27.53 -46.28 37.43
C GLY A 481 28.96 -46.24 36.88
N ASP A 482 29.54 -47.36 36.56
CA ASP A 482 30.90 -47.49 36.02
C ASP A 482 30.94 -47.88 34.52
N GLY A 483 29.80 -47.87 33.88
CA GLY A 483 29.65 -48.15 32.45
C GLY A 483 28.56 -47.28 31.80
N PHE A 484 28.17 -47.62 30.58
CA PHE A 484 27.12 -46.96 29.86
C PHE A 484 26.35 -47.87 28.92
N LEU A 485 25.13 -47.46 28.59
CA LEU A 485 24.32 -48.08 27.58
C LEU A 485 24.15 -47.11 26.42
N ALA A 486 24.65 -47.46 25.24
CA ALA A 486 24.49 -46.71 24.01
C ALA A 486 23.56 -47.42 23.04
N VAL A 487 22.77 -46.64 22.27
CA VAL A 487 21.75 -47.15 21.32
C VAL A 487 22.06 -46.59 19.94
N PHE A 488 22.02 -47.46 18.92
CA PHE A 488 22.16 -47.12 17.50
C PHE A 488 20.85 -47.49 16.76
N GLY A 489 20.31 -46.57 15.96
CA GLY A 489 19.03 -46.77 15.26
C GLY A 489 17.80 -46.22 16.00
N ALA A 490 18.01 -45.48 17.08
CA ALA A 490 17.00 -44.71 17.79
C ALA A 490 17.58 -43.36 18.23
N PRO A 491 16.76 -42.31 18.38
CA PRO A 491 15.33 -42.23 18.12
C PRO A 491 14.98 -42.14 16.62
N VAL A 492 15.99 -41.91 15.77
CA VAL A 492 15.80 -41.92 14.31
C VAL A 492 16.05 -43.32 13.78
N ARG A 493 15.06 -43.83 13.04
CA ARG A 493 15.11 -45.18 12.48
C ARG A 493 16.24 -45.30 11.45
N LYS A 494 17.14 -46.28 11.65
CA LYS A 494 18.17 -46.73 10.69
C LYS A 494 17.94 -48.18 10.36
N SER A 495 18.56 -48.66 9.29
CA SER A 495 18.57 -50.08 9.00
C SER A 495 19.32 -50.87 10.07
N LEU A 496 19.02 -52.15 10.23
CA LEU A 496 19.74 -53.03 11.16
C LEU A 496 21.22 -53.12 10.81
N GLU A 497 21.53 -53.19 9.52
CA GLU A 497 22.89 -53.24 9.01
C GLU A 497 23.66 -51.98 9.37
N GLU A 498 23.10 -50.77 9.11
CA GLU A 498 23.73 -49.50 9.47
C GLU A 498 23.96 -49.39 10.97
N SER A 499 22.97 -49.74 11.77
CA SER A 499 23.03 -49.69 13.24
C SER A 499 24.08 -50.65 13.82
N SER A 500 24.17 -51.85 13.27
CA SER A 500 25.13 -52.87 13.68
C SER A 500 26.56 -52.48 13.30
N ASN A 501 26.77 -52.05 12.08
CA ASN A 501 28.06 -51.58 11.56
C ASN A 501 28.59 -50.39 12.37
N ALA A 502 27.73 -49.40 12.65
CA ALA A 502 28.06 -48.25 13.47
C ALA A 502 28.46 -48.65 14.90
N SER A 503 27.71 -49.59 15.51
CA SER A 503 28.00 -50.09 16.87
C SER A 503 29.33 -50.84 16.93
N ILE A 504 29.63 -51.71 15.95
CA ILE A 504 30.89 -52.46 15.87
C ILE A 504 32.05 -51.48 15.66
N LYS A 505 31.93 -50.54 14.75
CA LYS A 505 32.92 -49.51 14.51
C LYS A 505 33.21 -48.71 15.78
N THR A 506 32.18 -48.30 16.50
CA THR A 506 32.27 -47.59 17.78
C THR A 506 33.06 -48.40 18.82
N ALA A 507 32.75 -49.69 18.94
CA ALA A 507 33.47 -50.57 19.89
C ALA A 507 34.96 -50.69 19.56
N ILE A 508 35.29 -50.77 18.27
CA ILE A 508 36.73 -50.79 17.84
C ILE A 508 37.42 -49.48 18.15
N GLU A 509 36.77 -48.35 17.89
CA GLU A 509 37.34 -47.01 18.18
C GLU A 509 37.49 -46.77 19.69
N ILE A 510 36.51 -47.18 20.52
CA ILE A 510 36.61 -47.15 21.97
C ILE A 510 37.79 -48.01 22.44
N ARG A 511 37.97 -49.23 21.91
CA ARG A 511 39.13 -50.06 22.23
C ARG A 511 40.46 -49.39 21.92
N ASN A 512 40.56 -48.70 20.77
CA ASN A 512 41.76 -47.98 20.40
C ASN A 512 41.99 -46.74 21.31
N ALA A 513 40.91 -46.03 21.69
CA ALA A 513 41.00 -44.91 22.66
C ALA A 513 41.44 -45.39 24.05
N ILE A 514 40.98 -46.59 24.49
CA ILE A 514 41.43 -47.20 25.77
C ILE A 514 42.93 -47.45 25.76
N ASN A 515 43.53 -47.90 24.65
CA ASN A 515 44.98 -48.10 24.59
C ASN A 515 45.75 -46.79 24.84
N SER A 516 45.29 -45.69 24.27
CA SER A 516 45.90 -44.36 24.55
C SER A 516 45.66 -43.90 25.99
N LEU A 517 44.50 -44.19 26.58
CA LEU A 517 44.21 -43.88 27.98
C LEU A 517 45.08 -44.69 28.96
N ILE A 518 45.39 -45.93 28.64
CA ILE A 518 46.28 -46.80 29.45
C ILE A 518 47.72 -46.20 29.48
N GLU A 519 48.21 -45.74 28.31
CA GLU A 519 49.53 -45.07 28.24
C GLU A 519 49.58 -43.79 29.10
N ASP A 520 48.52 -42.99 29.07
CA ASP A 520 48.39 -41.75 29.85
C ASP A 520 48.25 -42.07 31.36
N SER A 521 47.50 -43.10 31.71
CA SER A 521 47.31 -43.57 33.10
C SER A 521 48.63 -44.07 33.69
N ASN A 522 49.42 -44.80 32.90
CA ASN A 522 50.75 -45.29 33.33
C ASN A 522 51.70 -44.15 33.64
N LYS A 523 51.66 -43.03 32.83
CA LYS A 523 52.50 -41.83 33.11
C LYS A 523 52.09 -41.12 34.40
N LYS A 524 50.85 -41.26 34.82
CA LYS A 524 50.28 -40.60 36.02
C LYS A 524 50.14 -41.52 37.22
N ASN A 525 50.69 -42.73 37.16
CA ASN A 525 50.56 -43.78 38.19
C ASN A 525 49.04 -44.05 38.56
N LEU A 526 48.14 -43.93 37.60
CA LEU A 526 46.71 -44.23 37.79
C LEU A 526 46.41 -45.64 37.31
N PRO A 527 45.38 -46.30 37.87
CA PRO A 527 44.92 -47.59 37.38
C PRO A 527 44.48 -47.50 35.91
N PRO A 528 44.76 -48.49 35.06
CA PRO A 528 44.35 -48.49 33.66
C PRO A 528 42.83 -48.68 33.56
N LEU A 529 42.16 -47.76 32.81
CA LEU A 529 40.73 -47.89 32.51
C LEU A 529 40.55 -48.95 31.41
N ARG A 530 39.80 -50.02 31.72
CA ARG A 530 39.47 -51.10 30.78
C ARG A 530 37.97 -51.33 30.79
N LEU A 531 37.37 -51.59 29.60
CA LEU A 531 35.94 -51.84 29.44
C LEU A 531 35.69 -53.27 28.92
N ARG A 532 34.61 -53.85 29.40
CA ARG A 532 33.93 -54.95 28.72
C ARG A 532 32.84 -54.34 27.86
N ILE A 533 32.71 -54.76 26.60
CA ILE A 533 31.70 -54.26 25.68
C ILE A 533 30.88 -55.46 25.16
N GLY A 534 29.58 -55.37 25.30
CA GLY A 534 28.64 -56.32 24.71
C GLY A 534 27.75 -55.58 23.69
N ILE A 535 27.54 -56.18 22.52
CA ILE A 535 26.68 -55.66 21.46
C ILE A 535 25.56 -56.65 21.18
N HIS A 536 24.33 -56.13 21.11
CA HIS A 536 23.16 -56.94 20.78
C HIS A 536 22.16 -56.12 19.95
N SER A 537 21.54 -56.76 18.96
CA SER A 537 20.50 -56.16 18.13
C SER A 537 19.14 -56.75 18.45
N GLY A 538 18.11 -55.93 18.56
CA GLY A 538 16.76 -56.38 18.90
C GLY A 538 15.72 -55.29 18.81
N LYS A 539 14.48 -55.66 18.99
CA LYS A 539 13.35 -54.75 19.03
C LYS A 539 13.25 -54.11 20.41
N ILE A 540 13.09 -52.78 20.42
CA ILE A 540 12.81 -52.01 21.62
C ILE A 540 11.61 -51.07 21.39
N ILE A 541 10.99 -50.62 22.47
CA ILE A 541 10.01 -49.54 22.41
C ILE A 541 10.69 -48.28 22.89
N THR A 542 10.67 -47.26 22.03
CA THR A 542 11.14 -45.90 22.36
C THR A 542 9.96 -44.99 22.60
N GLY A 543 10.03 -44.18 23.64
CA GLY A 543 8.96 -43.22 23.96
C GLY A 543 9.35 -42.42 25.21
N SER A 544 8.62 -41.31 25.48
CA SER A 544 8.81 -40.58 26.73
C SER A 544 7.98 -41.16 27.85
N MET A 545 8.61 -41.54 28.96
CA MET A 545 7.94 -41.90 30.21
C MET A 545 8.14 -40.77 31.23
N GLY A 546 7.04 -40.29 31.85
CA GLY A 546 7.07 -39.29 32.92
C GLY A 546 5.98 -38.23 32.81
N GLY A 547 5.76 -37.50 33.90
CA GLY A 547 4.88 -36.32 33.94
C GLY A 547 5.57 -35.10 33.33
N ALA A 548 4.82 -34.00 33.09
CA ALA A 548 5.26 -32.79 32.43
C ALA A 548 6.49 -32.06 33.03
N GLU A 549 6.98 -32.49 34.18
CA GLU A 549 8.11 -31.86 34.91
C GLU A 549 9.40 -32.68 34.93
N LYS A 550 9.38 -33.95 34.49
CA LYS A 550 10.58 -34.81 34.34
C LYS A 550 10.45 -35.63 33.06
N ILE A 551 11.24 -35.33 32.07
CA ILE A 551 11.47 -36.17 30.89
C ILE A 551 12.71 -37.00 31.13
#